data_ed2ee7e3e30c50a8780ca5f7819a22f0
#
_entry.id   ed2ee7e3e30c50a8780ca5f7819a22f0
#
_cell.length_a   1.000
_cell.length_b   1.000
_cell.length_c   1.000
_cell.angle_alpha   90.00
_cell.angle_beta   90.00
_cell.angle_gamma   90.00
#
_symmetry.space_group_name_H-M   'P 1'
#
loop_
_entity.id
_entity.type
_entity.pdbx_description
1 polymer ?
#
loop_
_entity_poly.entity_id
_entity_poly.type
_entity_poly.pdbx_seq_one_letter_code
_entity_poly.pdbx_strand_id
1 'polypeptide(L)'
;MATPEPKPEPKPLLELAGLSMSFGGLLVIDHLDLVVNEREVVSVIGPNGAGKTTLFNLITGIYSPDAGEIRLDGESLVGLPPHTITRRGAARTFQTLRLFLNMTVLENVMASQYGQTKVGIARAMLRTPAMRREEREIRARAEEKLSFFGERLMGYRWDQPAYSLSYANRRRLEIARAMATEPRILLLDEPAAGMNPTETHEITQLIGKLRDEGGYTILLIEHDMHVVEGISDRVVALDHGVKIAEGSFDAVATDPRVVEAYLGASATVTK
;
A
#
# COMPACT_ATOMS: atom_id res chain seq x y z
N MET A 1 -2.72 13.05 -40.51
CA MET A 1 -2.89 13.17 -39.06
C MET A 1 -3.45 11.85 -38.59
N ALA A 2 -2.65 11.05 -37.88
CA ALA A 2 -3.13 9.81 -37.28
C ALA A 2 -4.03 10.18 -36.09
N THR A 3 -5.26 9.70 -36.08
CA THR A 3 -6.16 9.77 -34.92
C THR A 3 -5.45 9.06 -33.76
N PRO A 4 -5.32 9.68 -32.57
CA PRO A 4 -4.76 8.99 -31.42
C PRO A 4 -5.63 7.76 -31.13
N GLU A 5 -5.00 6.60 -30.99
CA GLU A 5 -5.67 5.38 -30.53
C GLU A 5 -6.38 5.69 -29.20
N PRO A 6 -7.64 5.24 -29.03
CA PRO A 6 -8.34 5.43 -27.77
C PRO A 6 -7.52 4.76 -26.66
N LYS A 7 -7.22 5.51 -25.58
CA LYS A 7 -6.61 4.92 -24.40
C LYS A 7 -7.51 3.77 -23.95
N PRO A 8 -6.93 2.58 -23.66
CA PRO A 8 -7.71 1.46 -23.16
C PRO A 8 -8.52 1.91 -21.93
N GLU A 9 -9.77 1.48 -21.86
CA GLU A 9 -10.62 1.76 -20.71
C GLU A 9 -9.92 1.26 -19.43
N PRO A 10 -9.92 2.07 -18.34
CA PRO A 10 -9.28 1.69 -17.10
C PRO A 10 -9.92 0.38 -16.58
N LYS A 11 -9.07 -0.64 -16.36
CA LYS A 11 -9.51 -1.94 -15.87
C LYS A 11 -9.53 -1.93 -14.34
N PRO A 12 -10.69 -2.15 -13.68
CA PRO A 12 -10.76 -2.30 -12.25
C PRO A 12 -9.85 -3.42 -11.73
N LEU A 13 -9.05 -3.13 -10.73
CA LEU A 13 -8.22 -4.11 -10.04
C LEU A 13 -8.74 -4.40 -8.64
N LEU A 14 -9.00 -3.35 -7.84
CA LEU A 14 -9.60 -3.47 -6.52
C LEU A 14 -10.98 -2.81 -6.55
N GLU A 15 -11.99 -3.52 -6.09
CA GLU A 15 -13.37 -3.05 -6.02
C GLU A 15 -13.94 -3.26 -4.62
N LEU A 16 -14.48 -2.21 -4.05
CA LEU A 16 -15.23 -2.23 -2.80
C LEU A 16 -16.66 -1.81 -3.14
N ALA A 17 -17.65 -2.60 -2.73
CA ALA A 17 -19.06 -2.33 -3.01
C ALA A 17 -19.88 -2.41 -1.73
N GLY A 18 -20.48 -1.27 -1.33
CA GLY A 18 -21.34 -1.15 -0.16
C GLY A 18 -20.69 -1.58 1.15
N LEU A 19 -19.36 -1.36 1.28
CA LEU A 19 -18.58 -1.86 2.39
C LEU A 19 -18.98 -1.18 3.70
N SER A 20 -19.35 -1.97 4.72
CA SER A 20 -19.75 -1.45 6.03
C SER A 20 -19.11 -2.23 7.17
N MET A 21 -18.73 -1.52 8.24
CA MET A 21 -18.08 -2.09 9.42
C MET A 21 -18.39 -1.27 10.67
N SER A 22 -18.76 -1.96 11.76
CA SER A 22 -19.02 -1.36 13.08
C SER A 22 -18.20 -2.01 14.18
N PHE A 23 -17.90 -1.24 15.22
CA PHE A 23 -17.27 -1.73 16.45
C PHE A 23 -18.13 -1.35 17.65
N GLY A 24 -18.68 -2.33 18.37
CA GLY A 24 -19.47 -2.08 19.56
C GLY A 24 -20.69 -1.15 19.32
N GLY A 25 -21.28 -1.22 18.11
CA GLY A 25 -22.39 -0.36 17.69
C GLY A 25 -21.98 0.98 17.08
N LEU A 26 -20.70 1.35 17.08
CA LEU A 26 -20.20 2.52 16.38
C LEU A 26 -19.89 2.14 14.94
N LEU A 27 -20.60 2.74 13.99
CA LEU A 27 -20.34 2.57 12.55
C LEU A 27 -19.07 3.33 12.17
N VAL A 28 -18.06 2.61 11.64
CA VAL A 28 -16.73 3.15 11.31
C VAL A 28 -16.50 3.22 9.81
N ILE A 29 -17.13 2.34 9.04
CA ILE A 29 -17.22 2.42 7.57
C ILE A 29 -18.71 2.24 7.24
N ASP A 30 -19.24 3.13 6.41
CA ASP A 30 -20.66 3.18 6.07
C ASP A 30 -20.86 3.19 4.55
N HIS A 31 -21.33 2.06 4.00
CA HIS A 31 -21.67 1.87 2.59
C HIS A 31 -20.60 2.41 1.61
N LEU A 32 -19.33 2.14 1.90
CA LEU A 32 -18.21 2.66 1.10
C LEU A 32 -18.07 1.90 -0.22
N ASP A 33 -18.17 2.65 -1.32
CA ASP A 33 -17.83 2.21 -2.67
C ASP A 33 -16.49 2.83 -3.10
N LEU A 34 -15.57 2.00 -3.59
CA LEU A 34 -14.27 2.44 -4.11
C LEU A 34 -13.81 1.49 -5.21
N VAL A 35 -13.30 2.05 -6.29
CA VAL A 35 -12.63 1.29 -7.36
C VAL A 35 -11.20 1.83 -7.51
N VAL A 36 -10.22 0.93 -7.61
CA VAL A 36 -8.84 1.26 -7.97
C VAL A 36 -8.50 0.51 -9.25
N ASN A 37 -8.08 1.24 -10.28
CA ASN A 37 -7.75 0.65 -11.57
C ASN A 37 -6.31 0.17 -11.61
N GLU A 38 -5.98 -0.70 -12.57
CA GLU A 38 -4.61 -1.15 -12.81
C GLU A 38 -3.68 0.04 -13.09
N ARG A 39 -2.51 0.07 -12.43
CA ARG A 39 -1.47 1.12 -12.55
C ARG A 39 -1.92 2.52 -12.14
N GLU A 40 -2.92 2.61 -11.30
CA GLU A 40 -3.40 3.86 -10.72
C GLU A 40 -2.82 4.06 -9.30
N VAL A 41 -2.52 5.30 -8.94
CA VAL A 41 -2.27 5.71 -7.55
C VAL A 41 -3.50 6.41 -7.03
N VAL A 42 -4.22 5.77 -6.12
CA VAL A 42 -5.36 6.36 -5.43
C VAL A 42 -4.96 6.69 -3.99
N SER A 43 -5.08 7.96 -3.61
CA SER A 43 -4.86 8.38 -2.23
C SER A 43 -6.16 8.50 -1.45
N VAL A 44 -6.19 7.91 -0.25
CA VAL A 44 -7.28 8.04 0.71
C VAL A 44 -6.87 9.04 1.78
N ILE A 45 -7.57 10.18 1.83
CA ILE A 45 -7.34 11.25 2.80
C ILE A 45 -8.54 11.36 3.76
N GLY A 46 -8.37 12.15 4.82
CA GLY A 46 -9.44 12.43 5.79
C GLY A 46 -8.87 12.66 7.19
N PRO A 47 -9.65 13.24 8.11
CA PRO A 47 -9.22 13.49 9.48
C PRO A 47 -8.92 12.19 10.25
N ASN A 48 -8.34 12.35 11.45
CA ASN A 48 -8.13 11.22 12.34
C ASN A 48 -9.50 10.63 12.75
N GLY A 49 -9.62 9.32 12.71
CA GLY A 49 -10.89 8.64 12.98
C GLY A 49 -11.83 8.51 11.77
N ALA A 50 -11.48 9.02 10.59
CA ALA A 50 -12.31 8.90 9.38
C ALA A 50 -12.50 7.47 8.84
N GLY A 51 -11.83 6.46 9.41
CA GLY A 51 -11.96 5.05 8.98
C GLY A 51 -10.86 4.53 8.07
N LYS A 52 -9.86 5.36 7.70
CA LYS A 52 -8.80 4.99 6.75
C LYS A 52 -8.04 3.70 7.10
N THR A 53 -7.55 3.59 8.33
CA THR A 53 -6.84 2.38 8.80
C THR A 53 -7.78 1.17 8.86
N THR A 54 -9.05 1.38 9.21
CA THR A 54 -10.08 0.32 9.20
C THR A 54 -10.32 -0.19 7.79
N LEU A 55 -10.37 0.71 6.79
CA LEU A 55 -10.45 0.34 5.38
C LEU A 55 -9.30 -0.59 4.97
N PHE A 56 -8.05 -0.24 5.30
CA PHE A 56 -6.90 -1.10 5.02
C PHE A 56 -6.97 -2.44 5.77
N ASN A 57 -7.46 -2.44 7.01
CA ASN A 57 -7.64 -3.68 7.78
C ASN A 57 -8.71 -4.60 7.16
N LEU A 58 -9.76 -4.04 6.58
CA LEU A 58 -10.80 -4.79 5.85
C LEU A 58 -10.22 -5.39 4.54
N ILE A 59 -9.54 -4.59 3.72
CA ILE A 59 -8.94 -5.06 2.47
C ILE A 59 -7.91 -6.17 2.72
N THR A 60 -7.17 -6.10 3.83
CA THR A 60 -6.13 -7.08 4.16
C THR A 60 -6.61 -8.25 5.02
N GLY A 61 -7.92 -8.34 5.32
CA GLY A 61 -8.52 -9.45 6.05
C GLY A 61 -8.16 -9.51 7.55
N ILE A 62 -7.67 -8.41 8.11
CA ILE A 62 -7.47 -8.26 9.56
C ILE A 62 -8.84 -8.17 10.24
N TYR A 63 -9.78 -7.49 9.57
CA TYR A 63 -11.20 -7.46 9.94
C TYR A 63 -12.06 -8.04 8.82
N SER A 64 -13.18 -8.66 9.17
CA SER A 64 -14.24 -9.00 8.22
C SER A 64 -15.28 -7.88 8.19
N PRO A 65 -15.75 -7.44 7.03
CA PRO A 65 -16.82 -6.46 6.98
C PRO A 65 -18.14 -7.05 7.51
N ASP A 66 -19.01 -6.17 8.07
CA ASP A 66 -20.36 -6.55 8.47
C ASP A 66 -21.28 -6.71 7.23
N ALA A 67 -21.04 -5.90 6.18
CA ALA A 67 -21.74 -5.97 4.91
C ALA A 67 -20.85 -5.47 3.76
N GLY A 68 -21.25 -5.79 2.53
CA GLY A 68 -20.56 -5.39 1.31
C GLY A 68 -19.53 -6.41 0.82
N GLU A 69 -18.85 -6.06 -0.26
CA GLU A 69 -17.90 -6.91 -0.96
C GLU A 69 -16.56 -6.22 -1.14
N ILE A 70 -15.49 -7.02 -1.14
CA ILE A 70 -14.13 -6.61 -1.49
C ILE A 70 -13.65 -7.58 -2.54
N ARG A 71 -13.31 -7.10 -3.73
CA ARG A 71 -12.82 -7.92 -4.83
C ARG A 71 -11.46 -7.42 -5.32
N LEU A 72 -10.55 -8.35 -5.57
CA LEU A 72 -9.28 -8.09 -6.23
C LEU A 72 -9.25 -8.91 -7.52
N ASP A 73 -9.13 -8.23 -8.66
CA ASP A 73 -9.20 -8.83 -9.99
C ASP A 73 -10.46 -9.71 -10.17
N GLY A 74 -11.61 -9.21 -9.69
CA GLY A 74 -12.90 -9.90 -9.72
C GLY A 74 -13.09 -11.01 -8.68
N GLU A 75 -12.05 -11.42 -7.94
CA GLU A 75 -12.14 -12.46 -6.92
C GLU A 75 -12.41 -11.86 -5.53
N SER A 76 -13.42 -12.41 -4.80
CA SER A 76 -13.76 -11.95 -3.46
C SER A 76 -12.63 -12.21 -2.46
N LEU A 77 -12.33 -11.20 -1.64
CA LEU A 77 -11.38 -11.29 -0.53
C LEU A 77 -12.08 -11.48 0.83
N VAL A 78 -13.41 -11.32 0.90
CA VAL A 78 -14.15 -11.38 2.15
C VAL A 78 -14.03 -12.77 2.80
N GLY A 79 -13.72 -12.79 4.10
CA GLY A 79 -13.57 -14.02 4.88
C GLY A 79 -12.25 -14.75 4.65
N LEU A 80 -11.36 -14.26 3.79
CA LEU A 80 -10.05 -14.85 3.59
C LEU A 80 -9.06 -14.37 4.67
N PRO A 81 -8.18 -15.26 5.16
CA PRO A 81 -7.14 -14.86 6.09
C PRO A 81 -6.05 -14.02 5.39
N PRO A 82 -5.35 -13.12 6.13
CA PRO A 82 -4.38 -12.18 5.56
C PRO A 82 -3.31 -12.81 4.65
N HIS A 83 -2.78 -13.98 5.03
CA HIS A 83 -1.77 -14.68 4.23
C HIS A 83 -2.30 -15.15 2.87
N THR A 84 -3.59 -15.46 2.76
CA THR A 84 -4.23 -15.84 1.49
C THR A 84 -4.45 -14.59 0.63
N ILE A 85 -4.85 -13.48 1.23
CA ILE A 85 -5.01 -12.19 0.55
C ILE A 85 -3.65 -11.72 -0.02
N THR A 86 -2.57 -11.86 0.76
CA THR A 86 -1.23 -11.56 0.25
C THR A 86 -0.86 -12.45 -0.95
N ARG A 87 -1.17 -13.74 -0.91
CA ARG A 87 -0.94 -14.65 -2.05
C ARG A 87 -1.80 -14.31 -3.28
N ARG A 88 -2.94 -13.67 -3.10
CA ARG A 88 -3.79 -13.17 -4.19
C ARG A 88 -3.29 -11.85 -4.77
N GLY A 89 -2.26 -11.27 -4.17
CA GLY A 89 -1.57 -10.10 -4.72
C GLY A 89 -1.88 -8.76 -4.04
N ALA A 90 -2.43 -8.75 -2.82
CA ALA A 90 -2.52 -7.53 -2.02
C ALA A 90 -1.43 -7.51 -0.95
N ALA A 91 -0.46 -6.60 -1.06
CA ALA A 91 0.58 -6.41 -0.05
C ALA A 91 0.41 -5.05 0.64
N ARG A 92 0.71 -4.99 1.94
CA ARG A 92 0.57 -3.78 2.76
C ARG A 92 1.85 -3.48 3.53
N THR A 93 2.23 -2.20 3.56
CA THR A 93 3.13 -1.66 4.59
C THR A 93 2.30 -1.22 5.80
N PHE A 94 2.92 -1.06 6.95
CA PHE A 94 2.22 -0.66 8.18
C PHE A 94 2.73 0.68 8.66
N GLN A 95 1.90 1.45 9.34
CA GLN A 95 2.29 2.71 9.96
C GLN A 95 3.50 2.53 10.90
N THR A 96 3.47 1.47 11.73
CA THR A 96 4.63 1.07 12.53
C THR A 96 5.48 0.07 11.76
N LEU A 97 6.77 0.38 11.56
CA LEU A 97 7.71 -0.48 10.84
C LEU A 97 7.77 -1.91 11.40
N ARG A 98 7.52 -2.89 10.55
CA ARG A 98 7.56 -4.32 10.92
C ARG A 98 8.75 -5.02 10.26
N LEU A 99 9.96 -4.63 10.64
CA LEU A 99 11.20 -5.21 10.15
C LEU A 99 11.80 -6.20 11.16
N PHE A 100 12.49 -7.20 10.65
CA PHE A 100 13.37 -8.04 11.44
C PHE A 100 14.70 -7.30 11.63
N LEU A 101 14.78 -6.48 12.69
CA LEU A 101 15.88 -5.54 12.87
C LEU A 101 17.27 -6.20 12.94
N ASN A 102 17.37 -7.42 13.46
CA ASN A 102 18.63 -8.17 13.59
C ASN A 102 18.98 -8.97 12.31
N MET A 103 18.06 -9.06 11.34
CA MET A 103 18.35 -9.63 10.03
C MET A 103 18.96 -8.57 9.12
N THR A 104 19.73 -9.02 8.15
CA THR A 104 20.27 -8.13 7.11
C THR A 104 19.15 -7.55 6.22
N VAL A 105 19.49 -6.50 5.47
CA VAL A 105 18.58 -5.91 4.47
C VAL A 105 18.09 -6.97 3.49
N LEU A 106 19.01 -7.77 2.94
CA LEU A 106 18.68 -8.84 2.00
C LEU A 106 17.79 -9.92 2.64
N GLU A 107 18.16 -10.40 3.83
CA GLU A 107 17.38 -11.42 4.54
C GLU A 107 15.95 -10.96 4.87
N ASN A 108 15.77 -9.67 5.20
CA ASN A 108 14.44 -9.09 5.40
C ASN A 108 13.55 -9.25 4.16
N VAL A 109 14.09 -8.98 2.96
CA VAL A 109 13.35 -9.10 1.69
C VAL A 109 13.15 -10.57 1.32
N MET A 110 14.15 -11.41 1.49
CA MET A 110 14.03 -12.86 1.28
C MET A 110 12.94 -13.47 2.18
N ALA A 111 12.88 -13.05 3.46
CA ALA A 111 11.92 -13.57 4.43
C ALA A 111 10.46 -13.38 3.99
N SER A 112 10.13 -12.29 3.29
CA SER A 112 8.76 -12.03 2.81
C SER A 112 8.29 -13.00 1.73
N GLN A 113 9.22 -13.64 1.01
CA GLN A 113 8.92 -14.57 -0.10
C GLN A 113 8.61 -16.00 0.39
N TYR A 114 9.05 -16.38 1.60
CA TYR A 114 8.84 -17.75 2.11
C TYR A 114 7.35 -18.13 2.27
N GLY A 115 6.46 -17.15 2.42
CA GLY A 115 5.02 -17.42 2.40
C GLY A 115 4.48 -17.98 1.08
N GLN A 116 5.25 -17.87 -0.01
CA GLN A 116 4.90 -18.32 -1.36
C GLN A 116 5.67 -19.57 -1.78
N THR A 117 6.61 -20.07 -0.96
CA THR A 117 7.42 -21.26 -1.28
C THR A 117 6.58 -22.53 -1.28
N LYS A 118 6.96 -23.45 -2.17
CA LYS A 118 6.33 -24.79 -2.30
C LYS A 118 7.06 -25.87 -1.50
N VAL A 119 8.22 -25.54 -0.91
CA VAL A 119 9.05 -26.49 -0.17
C VAL A 119 8.56 -26.61 1.26
N GLY A 120 8.03 -27.77 1.63
CA GLY A 120 7.64 -28.06 3.00
C GLY A 120 8.85 -28.22 3.95
N ILE A 121 8.61 -28.08 5.26
CA ILE A 121 9.61 -28.11 6.35
C ILE A 121 10.55 -29.32 6.24
N ALA A 122 10.05 -30.49 5.89
CA ALA A 122 10.85 -31.71 5.77
C ALA A 122 11.92 -31.63 4.66
N ARG A 123 11.60 -30.98 3.52
CA ARG A 123 12.57 -30.76 2.43
C ARG A 123 13.57 -29.65 2.77
N ALA A 124 13.16 -28.67 3.56
CA ALA A 124 14.04 -27.62 4.06
C ALA A 124 15.16 -28.18 4.95
N MET A 125 14.86 -29.15 5.80
CA MET A 125 15.86 -29.81 6.66
C MET A 125 16.89 -30.61 5.88
N LEU A 126 16.55 -31.18 4.72
CA LEU A 126 17.42 -32.07 3.95
C LEU A 126 18.38 -31.33 2.99
N ARG A 127 18.36 -30.00 2.92
CA ARG A 127 19.22 -29.17 2.03
C ARG A 127 19.36 -29.74 0.61
N THR A 128 18.25 -30.18 0.04
CA THR A 128 18.20 -30.80 -1.28
C THR A 128 18.67 -29.85 -2.38
N PRO A 129 19.14 -30.36 -3.55
CA PRO A 129 19.46 -29.51 -4.70
C PRO A 129 18.30 -28.61 -5.14
N ALA A 130 17.06 -29.08 -5.01
CA ALA A 130 15.85 -28.31 -5.30
C ALA A 130 15.71 -27.10 -4.34
N MET A 131 15.96 -27.31 -3.04
CA MET A 131 15.94 -26.22 -2.05
C MET A 131 17.02 -25.17 -2.34
N ARG A 132 18.25 -25.60 -2.67
CA ARG A 132 19.33 -24.65 -3.01
C ARG A 132 19.02 -23.85 -4.28
N ARG A 133 18.26 -24.42 -5.20
CA ARG A 133 17.78 -23.71 -6.39
C ARG A 133 16.73 -22.67 -6.02
N GLU A 134 15.73 -23.05 -5.23
CA GLU A 134 14.67 -22.16 -4.76
C GLU A 134 15.25 -20.99 -3.92
N GLU A 135 16.21 -21.27 -3.02
CA GLU A 135 16.89 -20.25 -2.24
C GLU A 135 17.65 -19.24 -3.11
N ARG A 136 18.32 -19.70 -4.17
CA ARG A 136 18.97 -18.81 -5.15
C ARG A 136 17.96 -17.96 -5.92
N GLU A 137 16.81 -18.53 -6.27
CA GLU A 137 15.74 -17.79 -6.94
C GLU A 137 15.11 -16.73 -6.03
N ILE A 138 14.87 -17.07 -4.74
CA ILE A 138 14.42 -16.12 -3.71
C ILE A 138 15.43 -14.99 -3.55
N ARG A 139 16.72 -15.33 -3.45
CA ARG A 139 17.79 -14.34 -3.32
C ARG A 139 17.85 -13.41 -4.53
N ALA A 140 17.84 -13.96 -5.74
CA ALA A 140 17.89 -13.18 -6.99
C ALA A 140 16.71 -12.22 -7.10
N ARG A 141 15.48 -12.66 -6.77
CA ARG A 141 14.31 -11.77 -6.71
C ARG A 141 14.45 -10.68 -5.62
N ALA A 142 14.98 -11.03 -4.46
CA ALA A 142 15.22 -10.03 -3.40
C ALA A 142 16.23 -8.97 -3.84
N GLU A 143 17.33 -9.38 -4.48
CA GLU A 143 18.34 -8.49 -5.05
C GLU A 143 17.75 -7.58 -6.15
N GLU A 144 16.91 -8.13 -7.03
CA GLU A 144 16.17 -7.37 -8.04
C GLU A 144 15.28 -6.29 -7.40
N LYS A 145 14.47 -6.64 -6.40
CA LYS A 145 13.59 -5.66 -5.73
C LYS A 145 14.39 -4.61 -4.97
N LEU A 146 15.49 -4.98 -4.32
CA LEU A 146 16.37 -4.03 -3.64
C LEU A 146 17.08 -3.09 -4.63
N SER A 147 17.43 -3.56 -5.83
CA SER A 147 18.10 -2.74 -6.85
C SER A 147 17.21 -1.58 -7.33
N PHE A 148 15.88 -1.72 -7.25
CA PHE A 148 14.93 -0.65 -7.57
C PHE A 148 15.14 0.62 -6.71
N PHE A 149 15.66 0.46 -5.48
CA PHE A 149 15.90 1.56 -4.54
C PHE A 149 17.27 2.23 -4.72
N GLY A 150 18.06 1.81 -5.70
CA GLY A 150 19.36 2.39 -6.03
C GLY A 150 20.31 2.40 -4.82
N GLU A 151 21.17 3.42 -4.74
CA GLU A 151 22.21 3.54 -3.69
C GLU A 151 21.66 3.52 -2.25
N ARG A 152 20.36 3.76 -2.06
CA ARG A 152 19.71 3.77 -0.74
C ARG A 152 19.67 2.39 -0.09
N LEU A 153 19.52 1.30 -0.89
CA LEU A 153 19.44 -0.08 -0.39
C LEU A 153 20.32 -1.07 -1.18
N MET A 154 21.22 -0.61 -2.07
CA MET A 154 22.06 -1.50 -2.90
C MET A 154 23.46 -1.77 -2.34
N GLY A 155 24.08 -2.79 -2.91
CA GLY A 155 25.50 -3.11 -2.75
C GLY A 155 25.83 -3.55 -1.32
N TYR A 156 26.82 -2.92 -0.71
CA TYR A 156 27.29 -3.26 0.65
C TYR A 156 26.20 -3.19 1.73
N ARG A 157 25.09 -2.49 1.45
CA ARG A 157 23.96 -2.40 2.38
C ARG A 157 23.19 -3.69 2.52
N TRP A 158 23.27 -4.59 1.56
CA TRP A 158 22.54 -5.87 1.60
C TRP A 158 22.92 -6.72 2.81
N ASP A 159 24.18 -6.68 3.21
CA ASP A 159 24.70 -7.45 4.34
C ASP A 159 24.65 -6.68 5.67
N GLN A 160 24.17 -5.41 5.65
CA GLN A 160 23.97 -4.63 6.86
C GLN A 160 22.72 -5.07 7.60
N PRO A 161 22.74 -5.17 8.93
CA PRO A 161 21.55 -5.42 9.72
C PRO A 161 20.58 -4.24 9.62
N ALA A 162 19.26 -4.52 9.53
CA ALA A 162 18.25 -3.50 9.32
C ALA A 162 18.20 -2.42 10.41
N TYR A 163 18.65 -2.73 11.65
CA TYR A 163 18.74 -1.72 12.71
C TYR A 163 19.74 -0.60 12.41
N SER A 164 20.75 -0.82 11.55
CA SER A 164 21.74 0.17 11.18
C SER A 164 21.25 1.22 10.18
N LEU A 165 20.12 0.97 9.54
CA LEU A 165 19.53 1.86 8.56
C LEU A 165 18.88 3.08 9.24
N SER A 166 18.92 4.25 8.56
CA SER A 166 18.09 5.40 8.92
C SER A 166 16.60 5.05 8.84
N TYR A 167 15.75 5.84 9.50
CA TYR A 167 14.31 5.64 9.48
C TYR A 167 13.73 5.59 8.05
N ALA A 168 14.11 6.54 7.21
CA ALA A 168 13.69 6.58 5.81
C ALA A 168 14.13 5.34 5.01
N ASN A 169 15.35 4.82 5.24
CA ASN A 169 15.82 3.60 4.59
C ASN A 169 15.13 2.34 5.13
N ARG A 170 14.74 2.32 6.41
CA ARG A 170 13.88 1.25 6.96
C ARG A 170 12.51 1.25 6.29
N ARG A 171 11.92 2.42 6.04
CA ARG A 171 10.64 2.54 5.31
C ARG A 171 10.78 2.03 3.88
N ARG A 172 11.88 2.37 3.18
CA ARG A 172 12.18 1.83 1.84
C ARG A 172 12.32 0.30 1.88
N LEU A 173 12.98 -0.24 2.90
CA LEU A 173 13.12 -1.69 3.08
C LEU A 173 11.76 -2.37 3.31
N GLU A 174 10.85 -1.73 4.05
CA GLU A 174 9.48 -2.25 4.24
C GLU A 174 8.71 -2.32 2.91
N ILE A 175 8.84 -1.29 2.05
CA ILE A 175 8.27 -1.30 0.70
C ILE A 175 8.91 -2.39 -0.15
N ALA A 176 10.25 -2.55 -0.12
CA ALA A 176 10.95 -3.62 -0.84
C ALA A 176 10.45 -5.02 -0.43
N ARG A 177 10.17 -5.23 0.86
CA ARG A 177 9.58 -6.47 1.38
C ARG A 177 8.18 -6.72 0.82
N ALA A 178 7.35 -5.67 0.75
CA ALA A 178 6.02 -5.76 0.15
C ALA A 178 6.12 -6.10 -1.35
N MET A 179 7.01 -5.43 -2.08
CA MET A 179 7.26 -5.70 -3.52
C MET A 179 7.73 -7.14 -3.79
N ALA A 180 8.52 -7.73 -2.87
CA ALA A 180 9.06 -9.07 -3.05
C ALA A 180 8.00 -10.19 -2.93
N THR A 181 6.79 -9.86 -2.49
CA THR A 181 5.63 -10.76 -2.59
C THR A 181 4.96 -10.72 -3.96
N GLU A 182 5.51 -9.96 -4.93
CA GLU A 182 4.99 -9.77 -6.29
C GLU A 182 3.51 -9.37 -6.31
N PRO A 183 3.15 -8.30 -5.59
CA PRO A 183 1.76 -7.91 -5.45
C PRO A 183 1.21 -7.28 -6.73
N ARG A 184 -0.09 -7.41 -6.92
CA ARG A 184 -0.86 -6.67 -7.94
C ARG A 184 -1.21 -5.26 -7.44
N ILE A 185 -1.47 -5.13 -6.13
CA ILE A 185 -1.73 -3.85 -5.47
C ILE A 185 -0.86 -3.69 -4.21
N LEU A 186 -0.26 -2.52 -4.05
CA LEU A 186 0.46 -2.10 -2.86
C LEU A 186 -0.42 -1.15 -2.04
N LEU A 187 -0.67 -1.50 -0.78
CA LEU A 187 -1.34 -0.65 0.20
C LEU A 187 -0.26 0.03 1.05
N LEU A 188 -0.06 1.32 0.87
CA LEU A 188 0.95 2.10 1.59
C LEU A 188 0.28 2.94 2.69
N ASP A 189 0.62 2.67 3.94
CA ASP A 189 0.04 3.30 5.11
C ASP A 189 0.98 4.36 5.66
N GLU A 190 0.72 5.63 5.37
CA GLU A 190 1.51 6.82 5.76
C GLU A 190 3.02 6.64 5.48
N PRO A 191 3.43 6.40 4.23
CA PRO A 191 4.84 6.08 3.92
C PRO A 191 5.79 7.24 4.19
N ALA A 192 5.34 8.49 4.20
CA ALA A 192 6.15 9.68 4.48
C ALA A 192 6.15 10.10 5.96
N ALA A 193 5.37 9.42 6.82
CA ALA A 193 5.26 9.81 8.23
C ALA A 193 6.62 9.86 8.94
N GLY A 194 6.89 10.97 9.64
CA GLY A 194 8.12 11.16 10.42
C GLY A 194 9.38 11.45 9.60
N MET A 195 9.24 11.72 8.30
CA MET A 195 10.34 12.11 7.41
C MET A 195 10.54 13.63 7.40
N ASN A 196 11.78 14.07 7.12
CA ASN A 196 12.05 15.47 6.83
C ASN A 196 11.63 15.80 5.38
N PRO A 197 11.54 17.10 4.98
CA PRO A 197 11.05 17.49 3.64
C PRO A 197 11.82 16.84 2.47
N THR A 198 13.13 16.65 2.61
CA THR A 198 13.95 16.01 1.57
C THR A 198 13.61 14.51 1.46
N GLU A 199 13.48 13.82 2.58
CA GLU A 199 13.11 12.40 2.62
C GLU A 199 11.67 12.19 2.12
N THR A 200 10.74 13.11 2.47
CA THR A 200 9.36 13.12 1.95
C THR A 200 9.36 13.24 0.42
N HIS A 201 10.15 14.17 -0.12
CA HIS A 201 10.25 14.32 -1.58
C HIS A 201 10.82 13.05 -2.25
N GLU A 202 11.85 12.44 -1.66
CA GLU A 202 12.44 11.21 -2.19
C GLU A 202 11.46 10.02 -2.16
N ILE A 203 10.65 9.88 -1.10
CA ILE A 203 9.65 8.81 -1.02
C ILE A 203 8.50 9.05 -1.99
N THR A 204 8.11 10.32 -2.19
CA THR A 204 7.11 10.72 -3.18
C THR A 204 7.56 10.32 -4.59
N GLN A 205 8.80 10.66 -4.97
CA GLN A 205 9.38 10.25 -6.24
C GLN A 205 9.47 8.71 -6.38
N LEU A 206 9.81 8.02 -5.30
CA LEU A 206 9.87 6.57 -5.29
C LEU A 206 8.50 5.94 -5.58
N ILE A 207 7.42 6.46 -4.97
CA ILE A 207 6.06 5.95 -5.19
C ILE A 207 5.63 6.20 -6.64
N GLY A 208 5.92 7.38 -7.20
CA GLY A 208 5.71 7.65 -8.63
C GLY A 208 6.47 6.66 -9.52
N LYS A 209 7.73 6.37 -9.20
CA LYS A 209 8.55 5.39 -9.92
C LYS A 209 8.00 3.97 -9.80
N LEU A 210 7.43 3.58 -8.64
CA LEU A 210 6.77 2.28 -8.47
C LEU A 210 5.60 2.10 -9.43
N ARG A 211 4.80 3.15 -9.68
CA ARG A 211 3.72 3.15 -10.68
C ARG A 211 4.29 3.10 -12.10
N ASP A 212 5.16 4.06 -12.45
CA ASP A 212 5.55 4.34 -13.83
C ASP A 212 6.50 3.28 -14.40
N GLU A 213 7.54 2.89 -13.64
CA GLU A 213 8.54 1.91 -14.05
C GLU A 213 8.23 0.50 -13.54
N GLY A 214 7.70 0.41 -12.30
CA GLY A 214 7.38 -0.86 -11.66
C GLY A 214 6.03 -1.44 -12.08
N GLY A 215 5.14 -0.62 -12.65
CA GLY A 215 3.81 -1.03 -13.07
C GLY A 215 2.87 -1.39 -11.92
N TYR A 216 3.18 -0.96 -10.69
CA TYR A 216 2.35 -1.25 -9.53
C TYR A 216 1.08 -0.39 -9.49
N THR A 217 -0.02 -0.99 -9.06
CA THR A 217 -1.22 -0.28 -8.60
C THR A 217 -1.04 0.04 -7.12
N ILE A 218 -1.37 1.26 -6.70
CA ILE A 218 -1.09 1.73 -5.35
C ILE A 218 -2.35 2.34 -4.73
N LEU A 219 -2.73 1.87 -3.54
CA LEU A 219 -3.68 2.53 -2.68
C LEU A 219 -2.90 3.10 -1.49
N LEU A 220 -2.97 4.42 -1.32
CA LEU A 220 -2.17 5.17 -0.38
C LEU A 220 -3.05 5.80 0.70
N ILE A 221 -2.69 5.68 1.96
CA ILE A 221 -3.18 6.55 3.03
C ILE A 221 -2.09 7.56 3.32
N GLU A 222 -2.42 8.84 3.23
CA GLU A 222 -1.50 9.94 3.57
C GLU A 222 -2.26 11.12 4.16
N HIS A 223 -1.54 11.90 4.97
CA HIS A 223 -2.01 13.14 5.54
C HIS A 223 -1.16 14.34 5.12
N ASP A 224 0.00 14.12 4.49
CA ASP A 224 0.81 15.16 3.87
C ASP A 224 0.25 15.46 2.47
N MET A 225 -0.39 16.63 2.34
CA MET A 225 -1.04 17.05 1.10
C MET A 225 -0.04 17.24 -0.05
N HIS A 226 1.23 17.58 0.23
CA HIS A 226 2.24 17.68 -0.82
C HIS A 226 2.58 16.31 -1.44
N VAL A 227 2.58 15.26 -0.63
CA VAL A 227 2.74 13.89 -1.13
C VAL A 227 1.55 13.51 -1.97
N VAL A 228 0.33 13.74 -1.46
CA VAL A 228 -0.92 13.42 -2.17
C VAL A 228 -0.98 14.13 -3.51
N GLU A 229 -0.72 15.45 -3.56
CA GLU A 229 -0.69 16.26 -4.78
C GLU A 229 0.35 15.73 -5.79
N GLY A 230 1.53 15.36 -5.30
CA GLY A 230 2.68 15.00 -6.14
C GLY A 230 2.56 13.66 -6.87
N ILE A 231 1.70 12.74 -6.40
CA ILE A 231 1.69 11.35 -6.91
C ILE A 231 0.32 10.77 -7.25
N SER A 232 -0.77 11.38 -6.75
CA SER A 232 -2.09 10.77 -6.90
C SER A 232 -2.69 11.02 -8.27
N ASP A 233 -3.12 9.95 -8.92
CA ASP A 233 -3.97 10.07 -10.11
C ASP A 233 -5.40 10.44 -9.72
N ARG A 234 -5.84 9.98 -8.52
CA ARG A 234 -7.14 10.26 -7.94
C ARG A 234 -7.06 10.26 -6.42
N VAL A 235 -7.85 11.12 -5.81
CA VAL A 235 -7.96 11.28 -4.36
C VAL A 235 -9.38 10.96 -3.91
N VAL A 236 -9.49 10.24 -2.82
CA VAL A 236 -10.75 9.90 -2.14
C VAL A 236 -10.70 10.45 -0.73
N ALA A 237 -11.64 11.31 -0.38
CA ALA A 237 -11.76 11.86 0.96
C ALA A 237 -12.81 11.10 1.77
N LEU A 238 -12.41 10.63 2.94
CA LEU A 238 -13.27 9.99 3.92
C LEU A 238 -13.50 10.89 5.12
N ASP A 239 -14.73 10.91 5.61
CA ASP A 239 -15.09 11.48 6.90
C ASP A 239 -16.12 10.58 7.60
N HIS A 240 -15.88 10.25 8.88
CA HIS A 240 -16.75 9.37 9.68
C HIS A 240 -17.20 8.09 8.94
N GLY A 241 -16.28 7.46 8.19
CA GLY A 241 -16.54 6.22 7.45
C GLY A 241 -17.25 6.38 6.11
N VAL A 242 -17.61 7.59 5.72
CA VAL A 242 -18.32 7.90 4.48
C VAL A 242 -17.36 8.56 3.48
N LYS A 243 -17.49 8.22 2.20
CA LYS A 243 -16.80 8.91 1.12
C LYS A 243 -17.50 10.25 0.83
N ILE A 244 -16.82 11.36 1.16
CA ILE A 244 -17.38 12.71 1.00
C ILE A 244 -16.97 13.39 -0.31
N ALA A 245 -15.83 13.01 -0.88
CA ALA A 245 -15.37 13.51 -2.19
C ALA A 245 -14.48 12.49 -2.90
N GLU A 246 -14.43 12.57 -4.23
CA GLU A 246 -13.54 11.78 -5.07
C GLU A 246 -13.24 12.53 -6.37
N GLY A 247 -11.98 12.57 -6.80
CA GLY A 247 -11.56 13.27 -8.02
C GLY A 247 -10.07 13.57 -8.08
N SER A 248 -9.69 14.57 -8.87
CA SER A 248 -8.33 15.10 -8.85
C SER A 248 -8.02 15.73 -7.50
N PHE A 249 -6.72 15.89 -7.17
CA PHE A 249 -6.30 16.56 -5.94
C PHE A 249 -6.97 17.94 -5.79
N ASP A 250 -6.90 18.79 -6.81
CA ASP A 250 -7.47 20.14 -6.78
C ASP A 250 -8.99 20.14 -6.51
N ALA A 251 -9.72 19.21 -7.17
CA ALA A 251 -11.17 19.11 -6.98
C ALA A 251 -11.52 18.68 -5.55
N VAL A 252 -10.77 17.75 -4.97
CA VAL A 252 -11.02 17.24 -3.61
C VAL A 252 -10.54 18.24 -2.56
N ALA A 253 -9.38 18.87 -2.73
CA ALA A 253 -8.81 19.83 -1.78
C ALA A 253 -9.66 21.09 -1.64
N THR A 254 -10.42 21.46 -2.69
CA THR A 254 -11.32 22.64 -2.69
C THR A 254 -12.78 22.30 -2.42
N ASP A 255 -13.14 21.01 -2.24
CA ASP A 255 -14.52 20.62 -1.90
C ASP A 255 -14.89 21.12 -0.49
N PRO A 256 -15.98 21.91 -0.35
CA PRO A 256 -16.39 22.47 0.95
C PRO A 256 -16.56 21.42 2.06
N ARG A 257 -17.01 20.21 1.73
CA ARG A 257 -17.20 19.11 2.69
C ARG A 257 -15.85 18.61 3.23
N VAL A 258 -14.83 18.56 2.36
CA VAL A 258 -13.47 18.17 2.75
C VAL A 258 -12.84 19.25 3.62
N VAL A 259 -12.97 20.52 3.23
CA VAL A 259 -12.48 21.65 4.04
C VAL A 259 -13.14 21.67 5.41
N GLU A 260 -14.46 21.46 5.49
CA GLU A 260 -15.20 21.39 6.76
C GLU A 260 -14.73 20.23 7.63
N ALA A 261 -14.54 19.04 7.06
CA ALA A 261 -14.05 17.85 7.78
C ALA A 261 -12.68 18.08 8.44
N TYR A 262 -11.77 18.80 7.79
CA TYR A 262 -10.44 19.10 8.34
C TYR A 262 -10.41 20.29 9.32
N LEU A 263 -11.23 21.31 9.11
CA LEU A 263 -11.26 22.49 9.95
C LEU A 263 -12.27 22.42 11.08
N GLY A 264 -13.20 21.46 10.99
CA GLY A 264 -14.36 21.34 11.89
C GLY A 264 -15.42 22.40 11.62
N ALA A 265 -16.63 22.17 12.11
CA ALA A 265 -17.80 23.06 11.95
C ALA A 265 -17.58 24.51 12.49
N SER A 266 -16.48 24.76 13.21
CA SER A 266 -16.14 26.06 13.79
C SER A 266 -15.59 27.07 12.78
N ALA A 267 -15.18 26.64 11.59
CA ALA A 267 -14.60 27.54 10.57
C ALA A 267 -15.67 28.28 9.72
N THR A 268 -16.94 27.89 9.82
CA THR A 268 -18.03 28.46 9.02
C THR A 268 -18.71 29.69 9.63
N VAL A 269 -18.22 30.20 10.79
CA VAL A 269 -18.82 31.35 11.49
C VAL A 269 -17.83 32.52 11.58
N THR A 270 -17.23 32.92 10.51
CA THR A 270 -16.59 34.23 10.43
C THR A 270 -16.77 34.82 9.01
N LYS A 271 -17.94 35.36 8.77
CA LYS A 271 -18.19 36.40 7.78
C LYS A 271 -18.81 37.62 8.46
#